data_5e0da818a98c5bde7d44035acd3272da
#
_entry.id   5e0da818a98c5bde7d44035acd3272da
#
_cell.length_a   1.000
_cell.length_b   1.000
_cell.length_c   1.000
_cell.angle_alpha   90.00
_cell.angle_beta   90.00
_cell.angle_gamma   90.00
#
_symmetry.space_group_name_H-M   'P 1'
#
loop_
_entity.id
_entity.type
_entity.pdbx_description
1 polymer ?
#
loop_
_entity_poly.entity_id
_entity_poly.type
_entity_poly.pdbx_seq_one_letter_code
_entity_poly.pdbx_strand_id
1 'polypeptide(L)'
;MEGTRTPQEPLRFAVLGPVLAWRGREALDTGSPQQRALLAALLLRGGHTATVGELVDGLWGSAPPATALNALRTYAFRLRRSFGAEGAGVLVSDSGGYAIRTGPAGPGPAGSGPAVELDLDRARALAEEGQRARRSGNPARARELVAEALAVWRGETLAGLPGPYAETQRTRLEEWRLSLTETRLE
;
A
#
# COMPACT_ATOMS: atom_id res chain seq x y z
N MET A 1 -23.13 -17.41 -25.67
CA MET A 1 -21.83 -17.92 -25.20
C MET A 1 -21.33 -16.97 -24.14
N GLU A 2 -21.65 -17.21 -22.88
CA GLU A 2 -21.09 -16.46 -21.73
C GLU A 2 -19.64 -16.90 -21.55
N GLY A 3 -18.70 -16.01 -21.91
CA GLY A 3 -17.30 -16.21 -21.65
C GLY A 3 -17.09 -16.29 -20.13
N THR A 4 -16.75 -17.44 -19.62
CA THR A 4 -16.30 -17.67 -18.26
C THR A 4 -15.10 -16.76 -18.01
N ARG A 5 -15.31 -15.60 -17.38
CA ARG A 5 -14.21 -14.78 -16.85
C ARG A 5 -13.51 -15.65 -15.81
N THR A 6 -12.33 -16.12 -16.15
CA THR A 6 -11.41 -16.72 -15.17
C THR A 6 -11.28 -15.72 -14.01
N PRO A 7 -11.47 -16.14 -12.74
CA PRO A 7 -11.26 -15.23 -11.61
C PRO A 7 -9.85 -14.66 -11.71
N GLN A 8 -9.76 -13.36 -11.89
CA GLN A 8 -8.47 -12.69 -11.96
C GLN A 8 -7.83 -12.75 -10.57
N GLU A 9 -6.60 -13.23 -10.50
CA GLU A 9 -5.86 -13.28 -9.24
C GLU A 9 -5.65 -11.87 -8.69
N PRO A 10 -5.90 -11.64 -7.38
CA PRO A 10 -5.80 -10.32 -6.79
C PRO A 10 -4.37 -9.78 -6.87
N LEU A 11 -4.25 -8.47 -7.06
CA LEU A 11 -2.99 -7.77 -6.88
C LEU A 11 -2.72 -7.59 -5.39
N ARG A 12 -1.56 -8.00 -4.95
CA ARG A 12 -1.12 -7.86 -3.55
C ARG A 12 0.07 -6.95 -3.46
N PHE A 13 0.06 -6.07 -2.47
CA PHE A 13 1.13 -5.13 -2.19
C PHE A 13 1.62 -5.26 -0.76
N ALA A 14 2.90 -5.01 -0.55
CA ALA A 14 3.52 -4.92 0.76
C ALA A 14 4.21 -3.58 0.93
N VAL A 15 4.04 -3.00 2.11
CA VAL A 15 4.70 -1.75 2.57
C VAL A 15 5.29 -1.90 3.99
N LEU A 16 4.93 -2.95 4.71
CA LEU A 16 5.44 -3.27 6.05
C LEU A 16 6.77 -4.05 5.97
N GLY A 17 7.66 -3.56 5.13
CA GLY A 17 8.96 -4.11 4.79
C GLY A 17 9.44 -3.45 3.49
N PRO A 18 10.23 -4.14 2.67
CA PRO A 18 10.48 -3.72 1.29
C PRO A 18 9.15 -3.58 0.52
N VAL A 19 9.05 -2.55 -0.33
CA VAL A 19 7.86 -2.35 -1.15
C VAL A 19 7.86 -3.36 -2.30
N LEU A 20 6.87 -4.24 -2.27
CA LEU A 20 6.75 -5.37 -3.19
C LEU A 20 5.33 -5.43 -3.76
N ALA A 21 5.19 -6.05 -4.92
CA ALA A 21 3.92 -6.30 -5.57
C ALA A 21 3.87 -7.71 -6.15
N TRP A 22 2.69 -8.33 -6.16
CA TRP A 22 2.46 -9.66 -6.75
C TRP A 22 1.10 -9.73 -7.41
N ARG A 23 1.02 -10.61 -8.42
CA ARG A 23 -0.24 -11.16 -8.92
C ARG A 23 -0.25 -12.66 -8.62
N GLY A 24 -1.15 -13.09 -7.75
CA GLY A 24 -1.12 -14.46 -7.27
C GLY A 24 0.25 -14.79 -6.64
N ARG A 25 1.02 -15.67 -7.31
CA ARG A 25 2.37 -16.05 -6.91
C ARG A 25 3.49 -15.34 -7.69
N GLU A 26 3.15 -14.63 -8.75
CA GLU A 26 4.11 -13.94 -9.59
C GLU A 26 4.51 -12.60 -8.97
N ALA A 27 5.82 -12.39 -8.75
CA ALA A 27 6.34 -11.10 -8.32
C ALA A 27 6.35 -10.12 -9.49
N LEU A 28 5.87 -8.91 -9.25
CA LEU A 28 5.83 -7.84 -10.25
C LEU A 28 7.00 -6.88 -10.03
N ASP A 29 7.53 -6.37 -11.13
CA ASP A 29 8.59 -5.37 -11.07
C ASP A 29 8.04 -4.04 -10.54
N THR A 30 8.58 -3.56 -9.44
CA THR A 30 8.25 -2.26 -8.84
C THR A 30 9.25 -1.15 -9.19
N GLY A 31 10.28 -1.48 -9.95
CA GLY A 31 11.23 -0.53 -10.53
C GLY A 31 12.26 0.05 -9.58
N SER A 32 12.70 1.28 -9.88
CA SER A 32 13.70 2.01 -9.12
C SER A 32 13.25 2.40 -7.70
N PRO A 33 14.16 2.78 -6.78
CA PRO A 33 13.77 3.28 -5.47
C PRO A 33 12.76 4.43 -5.50
N GLN A 34 12.90 5.39 -6.41
CA GLN A 34 11.92 6.48 -6.57
C GLN A 34 10.58 5.99 -7.10
N GLN A 35 10.58 5.03 -8.03
CA GLN A 35 9.36 4.42 -8.53
C GLN A 35 8.63 3.67 -7.41
N ARG A 36 9.34 2.94 -6.56
CA ARG A 36 8.79 2.31 -5.35
C ARG A 36 8.31 3.33 -4.32
N ALA A 37 9.01 4.47 -4.18
CA ALA A 37 8.58 5.55 -3.30
C ALA A 37 7.24 6.16 -3.77
N LEU A 38 7.05 6.33 -5.09
CA LEU A 38 5.75 6.72 -5.66
C LEU A 38 4.67 5.68 -5.36
N LEU A 39 4.96 4.41 -5.58
CA LEU A 39 4.02 3.33 -5.30
C LEU A 39 3.59 3.32 -3.83
N ALA A 40 4.54 3.41 -2.89
CA ALA A 40 4.27 3.48 -1.47
C ALA A 40 3.44 4.72 -1.10
N ALA A 41 3.77 5.89 -1.67
CA ALA A 41 3.03 7.12 -1.42
C ALA A 41 1.56 7.02 -1.83
N LEU A 42 1.26 6.31 -2.91
CA LEU A 42 -0.11 6.08 -3.37
C LEU A 42 -0.84 5.00 -2.55
N LEU A 43 -0.17 3.91 -2.20
CA LEU A 43 -0.74 2.82 -1.39
C LEU A 43 -1.11 3.31 0.01
N LEU A 44 -0.25 4.09 0.66
CA LEU A 44 -0.44 4.58 2.03
C LEU A 44 -1.54 5.65 2.15
N ARG A 45 -2.04 6.16 1.04
CA ARG A 45 -3.19 7.10 1.00
C ARG A 45 -4.57 6.41 1.00
N GLY A 46 -4.61 5.09 0.97
CA GLY A 46 -5.88 4.35 1.10
C GLY A 46 -6.91 4.68 0.01
N GLY A 47 -6.47 4.85 -1.24
CA GLY A 47 -7.35 5.16 -2.37
C GLY A 47 -7.59 6.66 -2.62
N HIS A 48 -7.10 7.55 -1.75
CA HIS A 48 -7.20 9.00 -1.97
C HIS A 48 -6.20 9.47 -3.03
N THR A 49 -6.65 10.42 -3.84
CA THR A 49 -5.80 11.02 -4.88
C THR A 49 -4.70 11.87 -4.24
N ALA A 50 -3.47 11.66 -4.67
CA ALA A 50 -2.34 12.53 -4.40
C ALA A 50 -2.15 13.47 -5.60
N THR A 51 -2.12 14.76 -5.36
CA THR A 51 -1.79 15.74 -6.40
C THR A 51 -0.34 15.58 -6.86
N VAL A 52 -0.06 16.00 -8.09
CA VAL A 52 1.31 15.99 -8.63
C VAL A 52 2.27 16.78 -7.73
N GLY A 53 1.83 17.93 -7.19
CA GLY A 53 2.63 18.73 -6.27
C GLY A 53 3.00 17.97 -5.00
N GLU A 54 2.01 17.36 -4.32
CA GLU A 54 2.24 16.54 -3.13
C GLU A 54 3.19 15.36 -3.39
N LEU A 55 3.12 14.76 -4.59
CA LEU A 55 4.02 13.66 -4.96
C LEU A 55 5.43 14.16 -5.22
N VAL A 56 5.60 15.30 -5.89
CA VAL A 56 6.92 15.92 -6.11
C VAL A 56 7.55 16.25 -4.76
N ASP A 57 6.82 16.92 -3.88
CA ASP A 57 7.30 17.30 -2.54
C ASP A 57 7.62 16.07 -1.69
N GLY A 58 6.79 15.04 -1.80
CA GLY A 58 6.96 13.78 -1.06
C GLY A 58 8.16 12.96 -1.51
N LEU A 59 8.50 12.97 -2.80
CA LEU A 59 9.62 12.19 -3.34
C LEU A 59 10.95 12.92 -3.28
N TRP A 60 10.96 14.23 -3.47
CA TRP A 60 12.20 15.02 -3.61
C TRP A 60 12.36 16.15 -2.58
N GLY A 61 11.32 16.45 -1.80
CA GLY A 61 11.37 17.55 -0.84
C GLY A 61 11.56 18.91 -1.52
N SER A 62 12.43 19.72 -0.95
CA SER A 62 12.70 21.09 -1.41
C SER A 62 13.59 21.19 -2.66
N ALA A 63 14.14 20.07 -3.14
CA ALA A 63 15.09 20.04 -4.27
C ALA A 63 14.66 19.07 -5.38
N PRO A 64 13.47 19.26 -5.99
CA PRO A 64 13.03 18.42 -7.08
C PRO A 64 13.89 18.66 -8.33
N PRO A 65 14.20 17.61 -9.12
CA PRO A 65 14.85 17.79 -10.41
C PRO A 65 13.93 18.55 -11.38
N ALA A 66 14.52 19.25 -12.35
CA ALA A 66 13.74 19.94 -13.39
C ALA A 66 12.81 19.01 -14.18
N THR A 67 13.12 17.72 -14.19
CA THR A 67 12.36 16.65 -14.87
C THR A 67 11.35 15.93 -13.97
N ALA A 68 11.10 16.40 -12.75
CA ALA A 68 10.26 15.71 -11.75
C ALA A 68 8.88 15.29 -12.29
N LEU A 69 8.19 16.20 -13.01
CA LEU A 69 6.87 15.91 -13.60
C LEU A 69 6.94 14.77 -14.64
N ASN A 70 7.96 14.78 -15.50
CA ASN A 70 8.15 13.74 -16.48
C ASN A 70 8.55 12.42 -15.83
N ALA A 71 9.35 12.47 -14.77
CA ALA A 71 9.71 11.31 -13.97
C ALA A 71 8.47 10.65 -13.35
N LEU A 72 7.58 11.44 -12.71
CA LEU A 72 6.32 10.91 -12.17
C LEU A 72 5.46 10.23 -13.22
N ARG A 73 5.29 10.86 -14.40
CA ARG A 73 4.52 10.27 -15.49
C ARG A 73 5.14 8.95 -15.95
N THR A 74 6.45 8.91 -16.09
CA THR A 74 7.19 7.71 -16.47
C THR A 74 7.04 6.60 -15.42
N TYR A 75 7.15 6.93 -14.12
CA TYR A 75 6.96 5.95 -13.04
C TYR A 75 5.55 5.40 -13.01
N ALA A 76 4.54 6.26 -13.11
CA ALA A 76 3.14 5.84 -13.18
C ALA A 76 2.87 4.93 -14.40
N PHE A 77 3.42 5.28 -15.56
CA PHE A 77 3.31 4.46 -16.76
C PHE A 77 3.95 3.07 -16.57
N ARG A 78 5.17 3.01 -16.03
CA ARG A 78 5.88 1.75 -15.80
C ARG A 78 5.16 0.87 -14.79
N LEU A 79 4.66 1.44 -13.68
CA LEU A 79 3.86 0.72 -12.70
C LEU A 79 2.58 0.14 -13.31
N ARG A 80 1.84 0.95 -14.08
CA ARG A 80 0.66 0.45 -14.80
C ARG A 80 0.98 -0.71 -15.70
N ARG A 81 2.08 -0.63 -16.43
CA ARG A 81 2.52 -1.69 -17.33
C ARG A 81 2.91 -2.94 -16.55
N SER A 82 3.60 -2.80 -15.43
CA SER A 82 3.95 -3.91 -14.54
C SER A 82 2.71 -4.60 -13.96
N PHE A 83 1.66 -3.84 -13.64
CA PHE A 83 0.39 -4.38 -13.17
C PHE A 83 -0.45 -5.05 -14.27
N GLY A 84 0.02 -5.04 -15.52
CA GLY A 84 -0.61 -5.71 -16.66
C GLY A 84 -1.92 -5.05 -17.11
N ALA A 85 -2.83 -5.86 -17.68
CA ALA A 85 -4.08 -5.37 -18.27
C ALA A 85 -4.97 -4.57 -17.30
N GLU A 86 -4.87 -4.83 -16.00
CA GLU A 86 -5.63 -4.15 -14.96
C GLU A 86 -4.97 -2.88 -14.43
N GLY A 87 -3.72 -2.64 -14.80
CA GLY A 87 -2.92 -1.53 -14.27
C GLY A 87 -3.59 -0.17 -14.38
N ALA A 88 -4.34 0.08 -15.45
CA ALA A 88 -5.09 1.32 -15.65
C ALA A 88 -6.28 1.48 -14.69
N GLY A 89 -6.87 0.36 -14.23
CA GLY A 89 -7.94 0.36 -13.24
C GLY A 89 -7.44 0.45 -11.80
N VAL A 90 -6.20 0.02 -11.54
CA VAL A 90 -5.57 0.06 -10.22
C VAL A 90 -4.90 1.41 -9.96
N LEU A 91 -3.98 1.83 -10.82
CA LEU A 91 -3.31 3.11 -10.73
C LEU A 91 -4.00 4.10 -11.67
N VAL A 92 -4.88 4.91 -11.13
CA VAL A 92 -5.70 5.86 -11.91
C VAL A 92 -5.10 7.25 -11.89
N SER A 93 -5.35 8.01 -12.97
CA SER A 93 -5.12 9.46 -13.00
C SER A 93 -6.45 10.14 -12.69
N ASP A 94 -6.45 11.03 -11.72
CA ASP A 94 -7.65 11.71 -11.25
C ASP A 94 -7.32 13.12 -10.79
N SER A 95 -8.13 14.10 -11.21
CA SER A 95 -8.11 15.48 -10.71
C SER A 95 -6.72 16.11 -10.58
N GLY A 96 -5.84 15.90 -11.56
CA GLY A 96 -4.48 16.46 -11.57
C GLY A 96 -3.48 15.71 -10.69
N GLY A 97 -3.75 14.45 -10.37
CA GLY A 97 -2.91 13.58 -9.58
C GLY A 97 -3.04 12.12 -9.93
N TYR A 98 -2.66 11.27 -8.98
CA TYR A 98 -2.72 9.82 -9.09
C TYR A 98 -3.31 9.20 -7.82
N ALA A 99 -3.97 8.06 -7.98
CA ALA A 99 -4.43 7.24 -6.87
C ALA A 99 -4.25 5.76 -7.19
N ILE A 100 -4.04 4.93 -6.16
CA ILE A 100 -4.22 3.48 -6.25
C ILE A 100 -5.54 3.14 -5.59
N ARG A 101 -6.44 2.53 -6.35
CA ARG A 101 -7.71 2.04 -5.84
C ARG A 101 -7.47 0.73 -5.10
N THR A 102 -7.61 0.76 -3.76
CA THR A 102 -7.48 -0.41 -2.88
C THR A 102 -8.85 -0.89 -2.44
N GLY A 103 -9.01 -2.20 -2.28
CA GLY A 103 -10.23 -2.80 -1.75
C GLY A 103 -11.14 -3.41 -2.80
N PRO A 104 -12.22 -4.10 -2.37
CA PRO A 104 -13.11 -4.86 -3.25
C PRO A 104 -14.01 -3.99 -4.14
N ALA A 105 -14.09 -2.69 -3.89
CA ALA A 105 -14.82 -1.74 -4.74
C ALA A 105 -14.35 -0.31 -4.46
N GLY A 106 -13.69 0.32 -5.44
CA GLY A 106 -13.64 1.78 -5.48
C GLY A 106 -15.06 2.37 -5.66
N PRO A 107 -15.28 3.71 -5.54
CA PRO A 107 -16.56 4.35 -5.77
C PRO A 107 -16.93 4.28 -7.27
N GLY A 108 -17.34 3.12 -7.72
CA GLY A 108 -17.88 2.79 -9.02
C GLY A 108 -18.98 1.76 -8.83
N PRO A 109 -19.77 1.43 -9.86
CA PRO A 109 -20.78 0.38 -9.73
C PRO A 109 -20.09 -0.88 -9.16
N ALA A 110 -20.65 -1.38 -8.06
CA ALA A 110 -20.08 -2.43 -7.24
C ALA A 110 -19.48 -3.60 -8.08
N GLY A 111 -18.20 -3.87 -7.91
CA GLY A 111 -17.56 -5.07 -8.43
C GLY A 111 -16.75 -4.93 -9.71
N SER A 112 -16.42 -3.75 -10.20
CA SER A 112 -15.74 -3.57 -11.50
C SER A 112 -14.23 -3.41 -11.47
N GLY A 113 -13.59 -3.31 -10.29
CA GLY A 113 -12.14 -3.18 -10.15
C GLY A 113 -11.47 -4.48 -9.76
N PRO A 114 -10.18 -4.67 -10.10
CA PRO A 114 -9.42 -5.80 -9.60
C PRO A 114 -9.33 -5.72 -8.07
N ALA A 115 -9.41 -6.87 -7.41
CA ALA A 115 -9.19 -6.94 -5.97
C ALA A 115 -7.75 -6.55 -5.68
N VAL A 116 -7.56 -5.57 -4.80
CA VAL A 116 -6.23 -5.11 -4.36
C VAL A 116 -6.12 -5.34 -2.86
N GLU A 117 -5.11 -6.12 -2.48
CA GLU A 117 -4.79 -6.43 -1.09
C GLU A 117 -3.52 -5.71 -0.67
N LEU A 118 -3.55 -5.08 0.51
CA LEU A 118 -2.39 -4.41 1.11
C LEU A 118 -2.08 -5.04 2.47
N ASP A 119 -0.82 -5.37 2.72
CA ASP A 119 -0.36 -5.96 3.98
C ASP A 119 -0.67 -5.06 5.20
N LEU A 120 -0.57 -3.75 5.04
CA LEU A 120 -0.94 -2.76 6.07
C LEU A 120 -2.43 -2.87 6.46
N ASP A 121 -3.33 -3.04 5.50
CA ASP A 121 -4.77 -3.16 5.78
C ASP A 121 -5.07 -4.45 6.54
N ARG A 122 -4.38 -5.54 6.20
CA ARG A 122 -4.44 -6.78 6.94
C ARG A 122 -3.96 -6.63 8.38
N ALA A 123 -2.82 -5.97 8.60
CA ALA A 123 -2.29 -5.73 9.93
C ALA A 123 -3.23 -4.85 10.77
N ARG A 124 -3.84 -3.82 10.16
CA ARG A 124 -4.83 -2.97 10.82
C ARG A 124 -6.07 -3.75 11.22
N ALA A 125 -6.63 -4.55 10.33
CA ALA A 125 -7.80 -5.37 10.60
C ALA A 125 -7.57 -6.34 11.78
N LEU A 126 -6.40 -7.00 11.82
CA LEU A 126 -6.00 -7.87 12.94
C LEU A 126 -5.86 -7.10 14.26
N ALA A 127 -5.25 -5.91 14.23
CA ALA A 127 -5.10 -5.06 15.42
C ALA A 127 -6.45 -4.57 15.95
N GLU A 128 -7.37 -4.17 15.07
CA GLU A 128 -8.74 -3.77 15.45
C GLU A 128 -9.55 -4.93 16.03
N GLU A 129 -9.41 -6.12 15.46
CA GLU A 129 -10.04 -7.33 15.99
C GLU A 129 -9.46 -7.67 17.39
N GLY A 130 -8.14 -7.53 17.57
CA GLY A 130 -7.49 -7.67 18.86
C GLY A 130 -8.04 -6.72 19.92
N GLN A 131 -8.23 -5.45 19.55
CA GLN A 131 -8.85 -4.47 20.44
C GLN A 131 -10.30 -4.82 20.80
N ARG A 132 -11.07 -5.34 19.85
CA ARG A 132 -12.44 -5.82 20.09
C ARG A 132 -12.46 -7.01 21.05
N ALA A 133 -11.56 -7.99 20.83
CA ALA A 133 -11.41 -9.15 21.70
C ALA A 133 -11.06 -8.74 23.15
N ARG A 134 -10.15 -7.77 23.33
CA ARG A 134 -9.79 -7.22 24.64
C ARG A 134 -10.99 -6.58 25.35
N ARG A 135 -11.76 -5.75 24.62
CA ARG A 135 -12.98 -5.10 25.16
C ARG A 135 -14.08 -6.09 25.52
N SER A 136 -14.15 -7.23 24.85
CA SER A 136 -15.10 -8.31 25.17
C SER A 136 -14.61 -9.27 26.27
N GLY A 137 -13.49 -8.97 26.93
CA GLY A 137 -12.96 -9.78 28.03
C GLY A 137 -12.20 -11.04 27.59
N ASN A 138 -11.72 -11.08 26.35
CA ASN A 138 -10.90 -12.19 25.83
C ASN A 138 -9.45 -11.75 25.58
N PRO A 139 -8.62 -11.58 26.63
CA PRO A 139 -7.23 -11.11 26.46
C PRO A 139 -6.34 -12.13 25.76
N ALA A 140 -6.63 -13.42 25.87
CA ALA A 140 -5.85 -14.46 25.18
C ALA A 140 -5.97 -14.29 23.67
N ARG A 141 -7.21 -14.19 23.16
CA ARG A 141 -7.46 -13.95 21.72
C ARG A 141 -6.91 -12.61 21.25
N ALA A 142 -6.98 -11.56 22.08
CA ALA A 142 -6.40 -10.27 21.79
C ALA A 142 -4.88 -10.36 21.54
N ARG A 143 -4.15 -11.08 22.40
CA ARG A 143 -2.69 -11.29 22.23
C ARG A 143 -2.34 -12.07 20.97
N GLU A 144 -3.12 -13.11 20.64
CA GLU A 144 -2.93 -13.88 19.39
C GLU A 144 -3.07 -12.97 18.16
N LEU A 145 -4.15 -12.18 18.10
CA LEU A 145 -4.43 -11.27 16.99
C LEU A 145 -3.37 -10.19 16.84
N VAL A 146 -2.89 -9.62 17.94
CA VAL A 146 -1.78 -8.65 17.91
C VAL A 146 -0.49 -9.31 17.45
N ALA A 147 -0.21 -10.55 17.86
CA ALA A 147 0.94 -11.30 17.39
C ALA A 147 0.85 -11.60 15.88
N GLU A 148 -0.32 -11.96 15.39
CA GLU A 148 -0.59 -12.13 13.96
C GLU A 148 -0.39 -10.80 13.19
N ALA A 149 -0.85 -9.67 13.74
CA ALA A 149 -0.64 -8.35 13.14
C ALA A 149 0.85 -8.01 13.04
N LEU A 150 1.62 -8.22 14.11
CA LEU A 150 3.07 -8.00 14.13
C LEU A 150 3.83 -8.92 13.16
N ALA A 151 3.35 -10.14 12.94
CA ALA A 151 3.96 -11.09 11.99
C ALA A 151 3.80 -10.68 10.52
N VAL A 152 2.99 -9.67 10.22
CA VAL A 152 2.85 -9.13 8.86
C VAL A 152 4.11 -8.36 8.43
N TRP A 153 4.85 -7.75 9.39
CA TRP A 153 6.10 -7.04 9.07
C TRP A 153 7.18 -7.99 8.55
N ARG A 154 7.83 -7.57 7.46
CA ARG A 154 8.87 -8.35 6.77
C ARG A 154 10.21 -7.60 6.76
N GLY A 155 10.67 -7.18 7.93
CA GLY A 155 11.92 -6.45 8.07
C GLY A 155 11.73 -4.96 8.32
N GLU A 156 12.63 -4.14 7.78
CA GLU A 156 12.58 -2.68 7.91
C GLU A 156 11.43 -2.10 7.06
N THR A 157 10.56 -1.35 7.69
CA THR A 157 9.41 -0.71 7.04
C THR A 157 9.86 0.25 5.94
N LEU A 158 9.27 0.13 4.75
CA LEU A 158 9.63 0.94 3.58
C LEU A 158 11.13 0.93 3.28
N ALA A 159 11.77 -0.24 3.41
CA ALA A 159 13.21 -0.39 3.29
C ALA A 159 13.78 0.24 2.01
N GLY A 160 14.82 1.08 2.18
CA GLY A 160 15.55 1.68 1.06
C GLY A 160 14.78 2.70 0.23
N LEU A 161 13.60 3.16 0.67
CA LEU A 161 12.86 4.21 -0.04
C LEU A 161 13.40 5.60 0.28
N PRO A 162 13.65 6.43 -0.74
CA PRO A 162 14.06 7.82 -0.58
C PRO A 162 12.85 8.73 -0.38
N GLY A 163 13.14 9.96 0.10
CA GLY A 163 12.24 11.09 0.13
C GLY A 163 11.54 11.30 1.49
N PRO A 164 11.16 12.55 1.77
CA PRO A 164 10.63 12.94 3.07
C PRO A 164 9.29 12.28 3.40
N TYR A 165 8.48 11.95 2.40
CA TYR A 165 7.24 11.23 2.64
C TYR A 165 7.49 9.81 3.17
N ALA A 166 8.43 9.08 2.54
CA ALA A 166 8.79 7.73 2.99
C ALA A 166 9.38 7.74 4.40
N GLU A 167 10.23 8.72 4.73
CA GLU A 167 10.79 8.89 6.07
C GLU A 167 9.70 9.14 7.12
N THR A 168 8.78 10.05 6.84
CA THR A 168 7.65 10.34 7.75
C THR A 168 6.76 9.12 7.95
N GLN A 169 6.44 8.40 6.89
CA GLN A 169 5.60 7.21 7.00
C GLN A 169 6.33 6.04 7.71
N ARG A 170 7.63 5.88 7.47
CA ARG A 170 8.45 4.90 8.19
C ARG A 170 8.38 5.14 9.70
N THR A 171 8.62 6.36 10.14
CA THR A 171 8.52 6.72 11.56
C THR A 171 7.15 6.37 12.13
N ARG A 172 6.07 6.79 11.49
CA ARG A 172 4.69 6.50 11.95
C ARG A 172 4.37 5.01 12.02
N LEU A 173 4.80 4.23 11.05
CA LEU A 173 4.55 2.79 11.00
C LEU A 173 5.39 2.04 12.04
N GLU A 174 6.62 2.47 12.31
CA GLU A 174 7.44 1.90 13.36
C GLU A 174 6.92 2.26 14.76
N GLU A 175 6.45 3.49 14.98
CA GLU A 175 5.77 3.90 16.22
C GLU A 175 4.53 3.04 16.46
N TRP A 176 3.73 2.80 15.43
CA TRP A 176 2.57 1.92 15.51
C TRP A 176 2.98 0.47 15.82
N ARG A 177 4.04 -0.04 15.18
CA ARG A 177 4.59 -1.37 15.48
C ARG A 177 5.01 -1.52 16.94
N LEU A 178 5.67 -0.49 17.49
CA LEU A 178 6.05 -0.45 18.90
C LEU A 178 4.82 -0.47 19.82
N SER A 179 3.79 0.32 19.53
CA SER A 179 2.56 0.33 20.31
C SER A 179 1.83 -1.02 20.32
N LEU A 180 1.84 -1.74 19.18
CA LEU A 180 1.32 -3.11 19.13
C LEU A 180 2.15 -4.07 19.96
N THR A 181 3.47 -3.90 19.99
CA THR A 181 4.36 -4.73 20.80
C THR A 181 4.11 -4.53 22.29
N GLU A 182 3.92 -3.30 22.74
CA GLU A 182 3.54 -2.95 24.11
C GLU A 182 2.19 -3.57 24.48
N THR A 183 1.19 -3.40 23.62
CA THR A 183 -0.15 -4.00 23.82
C THR A 183 -0.12 -5.52 23.95
N ARG A 184 0.83 -6.18 23.29
CA ARG A 184 0.99 -7.63 23.38
C ARG A 184 1.55 -8.07 24.73
N LEU A 185 2.35 -7.22 25.39
CA LEU A 185 3.00 -7.53 26.67
C LEU A 185 2.08 -7.32 27.88
N GLU A 186 1.03 -6.52 27.73
CA GLU A 186 -0.02 -6.30 28.75
C GLU A 186 -1.04 -7.45 28.76
#